data_f5b1e7c0ce1b068af9589ae4759b83cc
#
_entry.id   f5b1e7c0ce1b068af9589ae4759b83cc
#
_cell.length_a   1.000
_cell.length_b   1.000
_cell.length_c   1.000
_cell.angle_alpha   90.00
_cell.angle_beta   90.00
_cell.angle_gamma   90.00
#
_symmetry.space_group_name_H-M   'P 1'
#
loop_
_entity.id
_entity.type
_entity.pdbx_description
1 polymer ?
#
loop_
_entity_poly.entity_id
_entity_poly.type
_entity_poly.pdbx_seq_one_letter_code
_entity_poly.pdbx_strand_id
1 'polypeptide(L)'
;MYTASSERYDTMVYNRCGKSGLLLPAVSLGLWHNFGTNADPENMKAMCRTAFDLGITHFDLANNYGPEYGSAETNFGKILKEDFAPYRDEMIISTKAGYDMWPGPYGNWGSRKYLIASLDQSLKRMGLDYVDIFYHHRMDPNTPLEETMGALDSIVKSGKALYVGISNYDGPTMVRAAEILEDLKCPFVINQNRYSIFDRTIEQNGLKKTANQMGKGIIAFSPLAQGLLTDKYLHGIPADSRIAVDGRFLHADALTKEKLAQIEALNKMAAERGQSLAQMALSWILKDEDVTSVLIGASRPEQIIQNVEIVHNMKFTQEELTKIDQISKGNL
;
A
#
# COMPACT_ATOMS: atom_id res chain seq x y z
N MET A 1 2.21 -27.45 10.60
CA MET A 1 2.09 -26.97 9.20
C MET A 1 0.85 -26.08 9.16
N TYR A 2 0.95 -24.87 8.63
CA TYR A 2 -0.20 -23.97 8.49
C TYR A 2 -1.16 -24.52 7.43
N THR A 3 -2.46 -24.43 7.72
CA THR A 3 -3.53 -24.71 6.78
C THR A 3 -4.45 -23.49 6.77
N ALA A 4 -4.62 -22.89 5.62
CA ALA A 4 -5.44 -21.69 5.45
C ALA A 4 -6.93 -21.99 5.69
N SER A 5 -7.66 -21.01 6.22
CA SER A 5 -9.10 -21.11 6.39
C SER A 5 -9.79 -21.42 5.05
N SER A 6 -10.70 -22.39 5.06
CA SER A 6 -11.55 -22.71 3.90
C SER A 6 -12.52 -21.57 3.57
N GLU A 7 -12.86 -20.73 4.54
CA GLU A 7 -13.83 -19.61 4.44
C GLU A 7 -13.16 -18.26 4.11
N ARG A 8 -11.83 -18.24 3.83
CA ARG A 8 -11.06 -17.00 3.66
C ARG A 8 -11.57 -16.06 2.58
N TYR A 9 -12.33 -16.57 1.61
CA TYR A 9 -12.88 -15.77 0.51
C TYR A 9 -14.33 -15.33 0.69
N ASP A 10 -15.01 -15.75 1.77
CA ASP A 10 -16.47 -15.60 1.91
C ASP A 10 -16.91 -14.15 2.18
N THR A 11 -16.07 -13.35 2.83
CA THR A 11 -16.42 -11.99 3.26
C THR A 11 -15.62 -10.89 2.56
N MET A 12 -14.39 -11.17 2.12
CA MET A 12 -13.56 -10.16 1.48
C MET A 12 -14.14 -9.70 0.14
N VAL A 13 -14.14 -8.38 -0.06
CA VAL A 13 -14.52 -7.77 -1.34
C VAL A 13 -13.28 -7.68 -2.24
N TYR A 14 -13.40 -8.12 -3.48
CA TYR A 14 -12.34 -8.07 -4.47
C TYR A 14 -12.72 -7.09 -5.57
N ASN A 15 -11.89 -6.06 -5.76
CA ASN A 15 -12.09 -5.01 -6.75
C ASN A 15 -11.20 -5.24 -7.98
N ARG A 16 -11.74 -4.99 -9.16
CA ARG A 16 -10.96 -5.06 -10.39
C ARG A 16 -9.92 -3.95 -10.44
N CYS A 17 -8.68 -4.31 -10.73
CA CYS A 17 -7.58 -3.37 -10.88
C CYS A 17 -7.69 -2.65 -12.23
N GLY A 18 -8.41 -1.54 -12.25
CA GLY A 18 -8.74 -0.80 -13.47
C GLY A 18 -9.47 -1.68 -14.50
N LYS A 19 -8.99 -1.67 -15.75
CA LYS A 19 -9.52 -2.50 -16.85
C LYS A 19 -8.73 -3.79 -17.07
N SER A 20 -7.87 -4.19 -16.14
CA SER A 20 -7.11 -5.44 -16.23
C SER A 20 -7.93 -6.66 -15.77
N GLY A 21 -7.40 -7.87 -15.99
CA GLY A 21 -7.97 -9.11 -15.44
C GLY A 21 -7.70 -9.30 -13.94
N LEU A 22 -6.81 -8.49 -13.35
CA LEU A 22 -6.38 -8.63 -11.97
C LEU A 22 -7.45 -8.14 -10.99
N LEU A 23 -7.75 -8.93 -9.96
CA LEU A 23 -8.56 -8.55 -8.81
C LEU A 23 -7.65 -8.35 -7.59
N LEU A 24 -7.87 -7.28 -6.84
CA LEU A 24 -7.21 -7.06 -5.56
C LEU A 24 -8.25 -7.03 -4.42
N PRO A 25 -7.90 -7.52 -3.22
CA PRO A 25 -8.78 -7.39 -2.07
C PRO A 25 -8.97 -5.90 -1.73
N ALA A 26 -10.12 -5.54 -1.19
CA ALA A 26 -10.39 -4.18 -0.72
C ALA A 26 -9.34 -3.70 0.29
N VAL A 27 -8.82 -4.64 1.10
CA VAL A 27 -7.73 -4.42 2.06
C VAL A 27 -6.52 -5.27 1.66
N SER A 28 -5.36 -4.64 1.49
CA SER A 28 -4.06 -5.28 1.23
C SER A 28 -3.11 -5.08 2.41
N LEU A 29 -2.17 -6.00 2.64
CA LEU A 29 -1.21 -5.91 3.74
C LEU A 29 0.14 -5.40 3.26
N GLY A 30 0.60 -4.27 3.84
CA GLY A 30 1.93 -3.71 3.62
C GLY A 30 2.93 -4.20 4.65
N LEU A 31 4.06 -4.72 4.19
CA LEU A 31 5.08 -5.35 5.01
C LEU A 31 6.28 -4.42 5.22
N TRP A 32 6.03 -3.21 5.74
CA TRP A 32 7.10 -2.23 5.89
C TRP A 32 7.82 -2.35 7.25
N HIS A 33 7.40 -1.57 8.28
CA HIS A 33 8.14 -1.40 9.53
C HIS A 33 8.22 -2.64 10.43
N ASN A 34 7.16 -3.42 10.47
CA ASN A 34 7.00 -4.53 11.42
C ASN A 34 7.49 -5.87 10.86
N PHE A 35 8.22 -5.83 9.75
CA PHE A 35 8.79 -7.01 9.08
C PHE A 35 10.32 -6.95 8.97
N GLY A 36 10.96 -6.01 9.68
CA GLY A 36 12.41 -5.84 9.66
C GLY A 36 13.18 -6.82 10.54
N THR A 37 14.50 -6.59 10.64
CA THR A 37 15.45 -7.47 11.35
C THR A 37 15.11 -7.69 12.82
N ASN A 38 14.57 -6.67 13.49
CA ASN A 38 14.24 -6.71 14.92
C ASN A 38 12.78 -7.08 15.21
N ALA A 39 11.99 -7.43 14.18
CA ALA A 39 10.61 -7.83 14.37
C ALA A 39 10.54 -9.27 14.90
N ASP A 40 9.54 -9.55 15.73
CA ASP A 40 9.28 -10.90 16.24
C ASP A 40 8.81 -11.83 15.11
N PRO A 41 9.55 -12.91 14.79
CA PRO A 41 9.21 -13.82 13.71
C PRO A 41 7.83 -14.47 13.85
N GLU A 42 7.43 -14.82 15.07
CA GLU A 42 6.12 -15.47 15.29
C GLU A 42 4.97 -14.46 15.13
N ASN A 43 5.16 -13.20 15.54
CA ASN A 43 4.17 -12.16 15.27
C ASN A 43 4.06 -11.83 13.78
N MET A 44 5.18 -11.75 13.04
CA MET A 44 5.15 -11.57 11.58
C MET A 44 4.36 -12.70 10.90
N LYS A 45 4.64 -13.93 11.29
CA LYS A 45 3.96 -15.13 10.79
C LYS A 45 2.46 -15.12 11.11
N ALA A 46 2.11 -14.78 12.36
CA ALA A 46 0.73 -14.66 12.81
C ALA A 46 -0.02 -13.58 12.00
N MET A 47 0.58 -12.42 11.76
CA MET A 47 -0.02 -11.37 10.94
C MET A 47 -0.28 -11.84 9.50
N CYS A 48 0.68 -12.53 8.86
CA CYS A 48 0.51 -13.02 7.50
C CYS A 48 -0.59 -14.09 7.42
N ARG A 49 -0.63 -15.03 8.37
CA ARG A 49 -1.67 -16.07 8.45
C ARG A 49 -3.05 -15.45 8.65
N THR A 50 -3.19 -14.55 9.64
CA THR A 50 -4.44 -13.84 9.90
C THR A 50 -4.92 -13.07 8.68
N ALA A 51 -4.03 -12.36 8.00
CA ALA A 51 -4.36 -11.64 6.78
C ALA A 51 -4.91 -12.57 5.71
N PHE A 52 -4.22 -13.66 5.43
CA PHE A 52 -4.63 -14.61 4.40
C PHE A 52 -5.94 -15.34 4.77
N ASP A 53 -6.11 -15.73 6.03
CA ASP A 53 -7.34 -16.36 6.54
C ASP A 53 -8.57 -15.43 6.49
N LEU A 54 -8.35 -14.11 6.40
CA LEU A 54 -9.39 -13.09 6.22
C LEU A 54 -9.55 -12.64 4.75
N GLY A 55 -8.92 -13.32 3.80
CA GLY A 55 -9.05 -13.03 2.38
C GLY A 55 -8.13 -11.93 1.85
N ILE A 56 -7.17 -11.45 2.63
CA ILE A 56 -6.12 -10.58 2.11
C ILE A 56 -5.16 -11.42 1.27
N THR A 57 -5.31 -11.37 -0.05
CA THR A 57 -4.45 -12.09 -0.99
C THR A 57 -3.25 -11.26 -1.46
N HIS A 58 -3.25 -9.95 -1.25
CA HIS A 58 -2.18 -9.06 -1.69
C HIS A 58 -1.26 -8.64 -0.55
N PHE A 59 0.04 -8.97 -0.71
CA PHE A 59 1.14 -8.65 0.19
C PHE A 59 2.11 -7.73 -0.53
N ASP A 60 2.32 -6.52 0.01
CA ASP A 60 3.06 -5.46 -0.64
C ASP A 60 4.38 -5.16 0.08
N LEU A 61 5.48 -5.30 -0.65
CA LEU A 61 6.85 -5.09 -0.18
C LEU A 61 7.55 -3.98 -0.97
N ALA A 62 8.81 -3.75 -0.65
CA ALA A 62 9.80 -3.03 -1.45
C ALA A 62 11.20 -3.51 -1.07
N ASN A 63 12.16 -3.36 -1.98
CA ASN A 63 13.54 -3.79 -1.77
C ASN A 63 14.19 -3.14 -0.53
N ASN A 64 13.81 -1.91 -0.19
CA ASN A 64 14.34 -1.16 0.95
C ASN A 64 13.48 -1.26 2.23
N TYR A 65 12.46 -2.13 2.27
CA TYR A 65 11.61 -2.30 3.45
C TYR A 65 12.28 -3.09 4.57
N GLY A 66 11.84 -2.75 5.79
CA GLY A 66 12.38 -3.21 7.06
C GLY A 66 13.55 -2.34 7.54
N PRO A 67 13.75 -2.10 8.86
CA PRO A 67 15.05 -1.72 9.36
C PRO A 67 15.99 -2.91 9.17
N GLU A 68 16.97 -2.68 8.52
CA GLU A 68 17.89 -3.02 7.46
C GLU A 68 17.20 -3.31 6.12
N TYR A 69 17.65 -2.62 5.08
CA TYR A 69 17.09 -2.73 3.73
C TYR A 69 17.13 -4.19 3.24
N GLY A 70 15.99 -4.66 2.74
CA GLY A 70 15.82 -6.03 2.27
C GLY A 70 15.40 -7.05 3.34
N SER A 71 15.41 -6.67 4.62
CA SER A 71 15.04 -7.60 5.70
C SER A 71 13.57 -8.02 5.64
N ALA A 72 12.67 -7.11 5.26
CA ALA A 72 11.25 -7.45 5.11
C ALA A 72 11.04 -8.53 4.04
N GLU A 73 11.67 -8.41 2.86
CA GLU A 73 11.61 -9.44 1.82
C GLU A 73 12.24 -10.76 2.27
N THR A 74 13.35 -10.71 3.00
CA THR A 74 14.00 -11.90 3.53
C THR A 74 13.12 -12.64 4.54
N ASN A 75 12.49 -11.90 5.46
CA ASN A 75 11.61 -12.48 6.47
C ASN A 75 10.32 -13.02 5.84
N PHE A 76 9.72 -12.27 4.91
CA PHE A 76 8.55 -12.75 4.18
C PHE A 76 8.86 -13.99 3.33
N GLY A 77 10.04 -14.07 2.71
CA GLY A 77 10.48 -15.25 1.97
C GLY A 77 10.55 -16.52 2.83
N LYS A 78 10.98 -16.40 4.09
CA LYS A 78 10.92 -17.53 5.05
C LYS A 78 9.48 -17.94 5.33
N ILE A 79 8.59 -16.96 5.59
CA ILE A 79 7.16 -17.23 5.84
C ILE A 79 6.50 -17.87 4.62
N LEU A 80 6.79 -17.37 3.41
CA LEU A 80 6.30 -17.96 2.17
C LEU A 80 6.68 -19.44 2.06
N LYS A 81 7.95 -19.75 2.28
CA LYS A 81 8.46 -21.12 2.20
C LYS A 81 7.84 -22.05 3.23
N GLU A 82 7.65 -21.58 4.46
CA GLU A 82 7.18 -22.38 5.58
C GLU A 82 5.66 -22.61 5.54
N ASP A 83 4.88 -21.56 5.22
CA ASP A 83 3.44 -21.55 5.40
C ASP A 83 2.66 -21.45 4.08
N PHE A 84 3.17 -20.71 3.10
CA PHE A 84 2.39 -20.30 1.93
C PHE A 84 2.82 -20.96 0.61
N ALA A 85 3.82 -21.85 0.62
CA ALA A 85 4.24 -22.54 -0.59
C ALA A 85 3.07 -23.21 -1.36
N PRO A 86 2.10 -23.87 -0.70
CA PRO A 86 0.93 -24.46 -1.37
C PRO A 86 -0.06 -23.44 -1.92
N TYR A 87 0.02 -22.16 -1.48
CA TYR A 87 -0.95 -21.11 -1.79
C TYR A 87 -0.38 -20.00 -2.69
N ARG A 88 0.84 -20.19 -3.25
CA ARG A 88 1.52 -19.14 -4.06
C ARG A 88 0.63 -18.60 -5.19
N ASP A 89 -0.10 -19.47 -5.86
CA ASP A 89 -0.97 -19.10 -6.98
C ASP A 89 -2.27 -18.41 -6.56
N GLU A 90 -2.58 -18.40 -5.26
CA GLU A 90 -3.70 -17.66 -4.67
C GLU A 90 -3.29 -16.27 -4.15
N MET A 91 -2.00 -15.94 -4.21
CA MET A 91 -1.43 -14.72 -3.66
C MET A 91 -0.99 -13.76 -4.76
N ILE A 92 -1.16 -12.47 -4.50
CA ILE A 92 -0.54 -11.38 -5.24
C ILE A 92 0.62 -10.85 -4.39
N ILE A 93 1.83 -11.03 -4.87
CA ILE A 93 3.03 -10.54 -4.21
C ILE A 93 3.59 -9.40 -5.03
N SER A 94 3.71 -8.21 -4.42
CA SER A 94 4.31 -7.05 -5.06
C SER A 94 5.57 -6.60 -4.35
N THR A 95 6.54 -6.12 -5.13
CA THR A 95 7.70 -5.41 -4.61
C THR A 95 8.08 -4.22 -5.47
N LYS A 96 8.99 -3.38 -5.00
CA LYS A 96 9.31 -2.08 -5.58
C LYS A 96 10.80 -1.78 -5.49
N ALA A 97 11.30 -0.95 -6.41
CA ALA A 97 12.61 -0.33 -6.32
C ALA A 97 12.57 1.13 -6.78
N GLY A 98 13.36 2.00 -6.14
CA GLY A 98 13.39 3.43 -6.44
C GLY A 98 14.04 4.28 -5.35
N TYR A 99 14.22 3.75 -4.16
CA TYR A 99 14.92 4.39 -3.03
C TYR A 99 16.29 3.79 -2.81
N ASP A 100 17.11 4.42 -1.95
CA ASP A 100 18.44 3.93 -1.62
C ASP A 100 18.42 2.48 -1.15
N MET A 101 19.32 1.68 -1.72
CA MET A 101 19.43 0.26 -1.40
C MET A 101 20.88 -0.17 -1.15
N TRP A 102 21.85 0.39 -1.88
CA TRP A 102 23.29 0.17 -1.68
C TRP A 102 24.10 1.41 -2.04
N PRO A 103 25.33 1.55 -1.51
CA PRO A 103 26.17 2.72 -1.75
C PRO A 103 26.61 2.85 -3.23
N GLY A 104 26.92 4.08 -3.61
CA GLY A 104 27.43 4.41 -4.93
C GLY A 104 26.36 4.81 -5.94
N PRO A 105 26.74 5.04 -7.21
CA PRO A 105 25.88 5.69 -8.18
C PRO A 105 24.79 4.80 -8.79
N TYR A 106 24.75 3.51 -8.43
CA TYR A 106 23.85 2.54 -9.05
C TYR A 106 22.83 1.93 -8.07
N GLY A 107 22.74 2.44 -6.85
CA GLY A 107 21.94 1.87 -5.77
C GLY A 107 20.64 2.62 -5.49
N ASN A 108 20.16 3.46 -6.40
CA ASN A 108 19.00 4.34 -6.18
C ASN A 108 18.32 4.73 -7.51
N TRP A 109 17.11 5.31 -7.43
CA TRP A 109 16.34 5.95 -8.49
C TRP A 109 15.77 4.98 -9.55
N GLY A 110 15.75 5.40 -10.83
CA GLY A 110 14.96 4.75 -11.88
C GLY A 110 15.76 4.19 -13.05
N SER A 111 17.11 4.15 -12.98
CA SER A 111 17.90 3.63 -14.08
C SER A 111 17.60 2.15 -14.37
N ARG A 112 17.70 1.78 -15.65
CA ARG A 112 17.56 0.39 -16.09
C ARG A 112 18.44 -0.58 -15.29
N LYS A 113 19.71 -0.18 -15.05
CA LYS A 113 20.66 -0.97 -14.26
C LYS A 113 20.15 -1.22 -12.84
N TYR A 114 19.66 -0.18 -12.18
CA TYR A 114 19.19 -0.28 -10.80
C TYR A 114 17.91 -1.14 -10.69
N LEU A 115 16.92 -0.91 -11.56
CA LEU A 115 15.62 -1.60 -11.47
C LEU A 115 15.76 -3.11 -11.70
N ILE A 116 16.51 -3.53 -12.73
CA ILE A 116 16.71 -4.95 -13.04
C ILE A 116 17.49 -5.63 -11.92
N ALA A 117 18.62 -5.04 -11.48
CA ALA A 117 19.41 -5.60 -10.38
C ALA A 117 18.62 -5.68 -9.07
N SER A 118 17.78 -4.68 -8.79
CA SER A 118 16.93 -4.65 -7.59
C SER A 118 15.92 -5.79 -7.57
N LEU A 119 15.23 -6.03 -8.69
CA LEU A 119 14.28 -7.14 -8.76
C LEU A 119 14.97 -8.50 -8.62
N ASP A 120 16.14 -8.70 -9.25
CA ASP A 120 16.91 -9.93 -9.11
C ASP A 120 17.28 -10.22 -7.65
N GLN A 121 17.68 -9.17 -6.92
CA GLN A 121 17.98 -9.27 -5.51
C GLN A 121 16.72 -9.54 -4.67
N SER A 122 15.59 -8.89 -4.99
CA SER A 122 14.31 -9.08 -4.32
C SER A 122 13.79 -10.52 -4.46
N LEU A 123 13.82 -11.05 -5.67
CA LEU A 123 13.44 -12.45 -5.96
C LEU A 123 14.30 -13.43 -5.15
N LYS A 124 15.63 -13.18 -5.11
CA LYS A 124 16.55 -14.02 -4.33
C LYS A 124 16.24 -13.97 -2.83
N ARG A 125 15.94 -12.77 -2.26
CA ARG A 125 15.58 -12.64 -0.84
C ARG A 125 14.29 -13.37 -0.50
N MET A 126 13.29 -13.27 -1.38
CA MET A 126 11.99 -13.91 -1.17
C MET A 126 11.95 -15.40 -1.56
N GLY A 127 12.96 -15.88 -2.29
CA GLY A 127 12.98 -17.26 -2.80
C GLY A 127 11.92 -17.51 -3.87
N LEU A 128 11.64 -16.50 -4.71
CA LEU A 128 10.62 -16.54 -5.77
C LEU A 128 11.27 -16.46 -7.15
N ASP A 129 10.62 -17.07 -8.14
CA ASP A 129 11.00 -16.96 -9.55
C ASP A 129 10.43 -15.68 -10.19
N TYR A 130 9.28 -15.21 -9.70
CA TYR A 130 8.60 -14.00 -10.16
C TYR A 130 7.79 -13.34 -9.04
N VAL A 131 7.51 -12.03 -9.21
CA VAL A 131 6.47 -11.31 -8.47
C VAL A 131 5.26 -11.05 -9.36
N ASP A 132 4.09 -10.87 -8.75
CA ASP A 132 2.89 -10.55 -9.52
C ASP A 132 2.92 -9.12 -10.04
N ILE A 133 3.33 -8.16 -9.18
CA ILE A 133 3.46 -6.75 -9.57
C ILE A 133 4.84 -6.23 -9.17
N PHE A 134 5.57 -5.63 -10.11
CA PHE A 134 6.78 -4.89 -9.82
C PHE A 134 6.56 -3.39 -10.05
N TYR A 135 6.88 -2.56 -9.03
CA TYR A 135 6.70 -1.12 -9.09
C TYR A 135 8.02 -0.37 -9.27
N HIS A 136 8.01 0.68 -10.11
CA HIS A 136 8.94 1.78 -9.91
C HIS A 136 8.44 2.64 -8.74
N HIS A 137 9.24 2.73 -7.67
CA HIS A 137 8.79 3.18 -6.34
C HIS A 137 8.57 4.68 -6.26
N ARG A 138 9.29 5.48 -7.04
CA ARG A 138 9.12 6.92 -7.15
C ARG A 138 9.65 7.43 -8.48
N MET A 139 9.07 8.53 -8.96
CA MET A 139 9.53 9.21 -10.15
C MET A 139 11.00 9.64 -10.01
N ASP A 140 11.82 9.38 -11.02
CA ASP A 140 13.21 9.82 -11.10
C ASP A 140 13.29 11.06 -12.00
N PRO A 141 13.68 12.23 -11.46
CA PRO A 141 13.72 13.47 -12.23
C PRO A 141 14.90 13.55 -13.21
N ASN A 142 15.88 12.65 -13.10
CA ASN A 142 17.12 12.71 -13.86
C ASN A 142 17.28 11.59 -14.89
N THR A 143 16.51 10.50 -14.78
CA THR A 143 16.51 9.41 -15.75
C THR A 143 15.40 9.63 -16.76
N PRO A 144 15.67 9.52 -18.07
CA PRO A 144 14.59 9.56 -19.08
C PRO A 144 13.50 8.55 -18.77
N LEU A 145 12.24 8.99 -18.86
CA LEU A 145 11.10 8.14 -18.53
C LEU A 145 11.06 6.89 -19.41
N GLU A 146 11.49 7.01 -20.65
CA GLU A 146 11.60 5.93 -21.64
C GLU A 146 12.57 4.83 -21.17
N GLU A 147 13.67 5.19 -20.50
CA GLU A 147 14.62 4.21 -19.95
C GLU A 147 13.98 3.44 -18.78
N THR A 148 13.35 4.16 -17.86
CA THR A 148 12.67 3.56 -16.71
C THR A 148 11.53 2.63 -17.14
N MET A 149 10.66 3.09 -18.05
CA MET A 149 9.55 2.27 -18.56
C MET A 149 10.05 1.10 -19.40
N GLY A 150 11.10 1.29 -20.20
CA GLY A 150 11.77 0.21 -20.95
C GLY A 150 12.42 -0.83 -20.04
N ALA A 151 12.88 -0.45 -18.84
CA ALA A 151 13.34 -1.39 -17.83
C ALA A 151 12.20 -2.26 -17.29
N LEU A 152 11.06 -1.65 -16.96
CA LEU A 152 9.86 -2.37 -16.50
C LEU A 152 9.36 -3.36 -17.58
N ASP A 153 9.31 -2.94 -18.84
CA ASP A 153 8.96 -3.81 -19.97
C ASP A 153 9.89 -5.02 -20.09
N SER A 154 11.21 -4.78 -19.95
CA SER A 154 12.20 -5.87 -20.01
C SER A 154 12.05 -6.86 -18.86
N ILE A 155 11.70 -6.39 -17.67
CA ILE A 155 11.40 -7.21 -16.51
C ILE A 155 10.21 -8.13 -16.78
N VAL A 156 9.11 -7.60 -17.34
CA VAL A 156 7.94 -8.42 -17.70
C VAL A 156 8.29 -9.43 -18.78
N LYS A 157 8.97 -9.01 -19.85
CA LYS A 157 9.39 -9.90 -20.95
C LYS A 157 10.35 -11.00 -20.50
N SER A 158 11.09 -10.78 -19.41
CA SER A 158 11.93 -11.83 -18.80
C SER A 158 11.18 -12.82 -17.93
N GLY A 159 9.88 -12.62 -17.71
CA GLY A 159 9.04 -13.47 -16.85
C GLY A 159 9.23 -13.24 -15.35
N LYS A 160 9.96 -12.20 -14.92
CA LYS A 160 10.25 -11.91 -13.52
C LYS A 160 9.16 -11.09 -12.82
N ALA A 161 8.24 -10.50 -13.58
CA ALA A 161 7.00 -9.89 -13.10
C ALA A 161 5.88 -10.13 -14.09
N LEU A 162 4.64 -10.33 -13.59
CA LEU A 162 3.47 -10.51 -14.45
C LEU A 162 2.90 -9.16 -14.89
N TYR A 163 2.90 -8.20 -13.99
CA TYR A 163 2.39 -6.84 -14.20
C TYR A 163 3.40 -5.81 -13.68
N VAL A 164 3.26 -4.59 -14.16
CA VAL A 164 4.00 -3.45 -13.62
C VAL A 164 3.07 -2.39 -13.05
N GLY A 165 3.60 -1.68 -12.05
CA GLY A 165 3.00 -0.51 -11.44
C GLY A 165 4.00 0.63 -11.32
N ILE A 166 3.50 1.80 -11.01
CA ILE A 166 4.29 2.97 -10.64
C ILE A 166 3.80 3.52 -9.31
N SER A 167 4.66 4.23 -8.59
CA SER A 167 4.33 4.77 -7.28
C SER A 167 4.85 6.19 -7.13
N ASN A 168 4.12 7.05 -6.44
CA ASN A 168 4.49 8.45 -6.23
C ASN A 168 4.67 9.26 -7.53
N TYR A 169 3.88 8.95 -8.54
CA TYR A 169 3.76 9.73 -9.77
C TYR A 169 2.59 10.71 -9.66
N ASP A 170 2.69 11.84 -10.34
CA ASP A 170 1.56 12.74 -10.59
C ASP A 170 0.77 12.35 -11.85
N GLY A 171 -0.38 12.99 -12.06
CA GLY A 171 -1.24 12.69 -13.20
C GLY A 171 -0.55 12.87 -14.55
N PRO A 172 0.09 14.02 -14.85
CA PRO A 172 0.78 14.25 -16.12
C PRO A 172 1.88 13.23 -16.41
N THR A 173 2.72 12.93 -15.43
CA THR A 173 3.83 11.96 -15.62
C THR A 173 3.30 10.54 -15.74
N MET A 174 2.21 10.19 -15.03
CA MET A 174 1.54 8.91 -15.20
C MET A 174 1.01 8.72 -16.63
N VAL A 175 0.42 9.75 -17.26
CA VAL A 175 -0.03 9.69 -18.67
C VAL A 175 1.11 9.32 -19.58
N ARG A 176 2.23 10.05 -19.49
CA ARG A 176 3.41 9.77 -20.34
C ARG A 176 3.97 8.36 -20.11
N ALA A 177 4.06 7.94 -18.84
CA ALA A 177 4.51 6.57 -18.51
C ALA A 177 3.57 5.52 -19.10
N ALA A 178 2.26 5.74 -19.03
CA ALA A 178 1.26 4.83 -19.58
C ALA A 178 1.32 4.74 -21.11
N GLU A 179 1.51 5.87 -21.80
CA GLU A 179 1.69 5.90 -23.26
C GLU A 179 2.90 5.08 -23.69
N ILE A 180 4.06 5.27 -23.05
CA ILE A 180 5.27 4.51 -23.33
C ILE A 180 5.05 3.01 -23.09
N LEU A 181 4.43 2.63 -21.97
CA LEU A 181 4.18 1.23 -21.64
C LEU A 181 3.14 0.59 -22.57
N GLU A 182 2.17 1.35 -23.06
CA GLU A 182 1.18 0.90 -24.05
C GLU A 182 1.85 0.64 -25.41
N ASP A 183 2.72 1.54 -25.87
CA ASP A 183 3.51 1.36 -27.10
C ASP A 183 4.40 0.10 -27.01
N LEU A 184 4.96 -0.18 -25.85
CA LEU A 184 5.74 -1.39 -25.58
C LEU A 184 4.88 -2.65 -25.37
N LYS A 185 3.55 -2.51 -25.29
CA LYS A 185 2.58 -3.57 -24.92
C LYS A 185 2.90 -4.18 -23.55
N CYS A 186 3.45 -3.39 -22.64
CA CYS A 186 3.76 -3.79 -21.28
C CYS A 186 2.51 -3.67 -20.39
N PRO A 187 2.16 -4.69 -19.59
CA PRO A 187 0.95 -4.70 -18.78
C PRO A 187 1.06 -3.80 -17.54
N PHE A 188 0.92 -2.48 -17.76
CA PHE A 188 0.80 -1.49 -16.68
C PHE A 188 -0.62 -1.46 -16.13
N VAL A 189 -0.80 -1.79 -14.85
CA VAL A 189 -2.14 -1.99 -14.27
C VAL A 189 -2.48 -1.05 -13.11
N ILE A 190 -1.49 -0.50 -12.38
CA ILE A 190 -1.77 0.14 -11.09
C ILE A 190 -0.79 1.26 -10.73
N ASN A 191 -1.30 2.28 -10.03
CA ASN A 191 -0.51 3.34 -9.41
C ASN A 191 -0.66 3.27 -7.88
N GLN A 192 0.46 3.26 -7.15
CA GLN A 192 0.46 3.27 -5.69
C GLN A 192 0.84 4.67 -5.18
N ASN A 193 -0.08 5.31 -4.44
CA ASN A 193 0.12 6.66 -3.93
C ASN A 193 -0.39 6.83 -2.50
N ARG A 194 0.15 7.85 -1.81
CA ARG A 194 -0.38 8.28 -0.54
C ARG A 194 -1.78 8.87 -0.74
N TYR A 195 -2.74 8.39 0.05
CA TYR A 195 -4.10 8.91 0.03
C TYR A 195 -4.79 8.65 1.36
N SER A 196 -5.39 9.69 1.93
CA SER A 196 -6.15 9.64 3.19
C SER A 196 -7.10 10.83 3.27
N ILE A 197 -7.95 10.87 4.30
CA ILE A 197 -8.80 12.05 4.59
C ILE A 197 -7.95 13.32 4.73
N PHE A 198 -6.72 13.23 5.26
CA PHE A 198 -5.82 14.36 5.48
C PHE A 198 -4.79 14.60 4.37
N ASP A 199 -4.64 13.68 3.43
CA ASP A 199 -3.77 13.84 2.27
C ASP A 199 -4.54 13.52 0.98
N ARG A 200 -4.90 14.55 0.26
CA ARG A 200 -5.69 14.48 -0.98
C ARG A 200 -4.90 14.89 -2.22
N THR A 201 -3.58 14.79 -2.15
CA THR A 201 -2.70 15.21 -3.24
C THR A 201 -3.07 14.57 -4.57
N ILE A 202 -3.47 13.29 -4.59
CA ILE A 202 -3.85 12.60 -5.83
C ILE A 202 -5.16 13.12 -6.48
N GLU A 203 -6.03 13.75 -5.70
CA GLU A 203 -7.21 14.44 -6.24
C GLU A 203 -6.79 15.76 -6.90
N GLN A 204 -5.88 16.51 -6.24
CA GLN A 204 -5.45 17.84 -6.65
C GLN A 204 -4.50 17.84 -7.85
N ASN A 205 -3.59 16.87 -7.93
CA ASN A 205 -2.62 16.74 -9.01
C ASN A 205 -3.17 15.98 -10.24
N GLY A 206 -4.45 15.62 -10.23
CA GLY A 206 -5.14 14.99 -11.33
C GLY A 206 -4.92 13.47 -11.46
N LEU A 207 -4.07 12.85 -10.65
CA LEU A 207 -3.74 11.43 -10.77
C LEU A 207 -4.96 10.53 -10.63
N LYS A 208 -5.80 10.75 -9.60
CA LYS A 208 -6.98 9.91 -9.36
C LYS A 208 -7.92 9.90 -10.56
N LYS A 209 -8.25 11.08 -11.09
CA LYS A 209 -9.09 11.22 -12.29
C LYS A 209 -8.47 10.56 -13.52
N THR A 210 -7.18 10.81 -13.74
CA THR A 210 -6.47 10.28 -14.91
C THR A 210 -6.35 8.77 -14.87
N ALA A 211 -5.99 8.19 -13.73
CA ALA A 211 -5.89 6.73 -13.57
C ALA A 211 -7.22 6.05 -13.91
N ASN A 212 -8.33 6.58 -13.39
CA ASN A 212 -9.66 6.07 -13.69
C ASN A 212 -9.99 6.16 -15.19
N GLN A 213 -9.78 7.32 -15.82
CA GLN A 213 -10.02 7.51 -17.26
C GLN A 213 -9.21 6.55 -18.13
N MET A 214 -7.96 6.27 -17.75
CA MET A 214 -7.08 5.33 -18.45
C MET A 214 -7.33 3.86 -18.07
N GLY A 215 -8.24 3.60 -17.14
CA GLY A 215 -8.54 2.25 -16.66
C GLY A 215 -7.38 1.61 -15.91
N LYS A 216 -6.64 2.40 -15.14
CA LYS A 216 -5.58 1.94 -14.23
C LYS A 216 -6.10 1.91 -12.79
N GLY A 217 -5.73 0.88 -12.03
CA GLY A 217 -6.05 0.81 -10.62
C GLY A 217 -5.25 1.82 -9.79
N ILE A 218 -5.76 2.12 -8.60
CA ILE A 218 -5.05 2.88 -7.56
C ILE A 218 -5.02 2.04 -6.29
N ILE A 219 -3.87 1.94 -5.66
CA ILE A 219 -3.74 1.43 -4.29
C ILE A 219 -3.21 2.53 -3.39
N ALA A 220 -3.89 2.76 -2.26
CA ALA A 220 -3.60 3.85 -1.34
C ALA A 220 -2.73 3.39 -0.18
N PHE A 221 -1.52 3.96 -0.03
CA PHE A 221 -0.70 3.74 1.16
C PHE A 221 -0.84 4.88 2.18
N SER A 222 -0.43 4.65 3.43
CA SER A 222 -0.62 5.54 4.57
C SER A 222 -2.09 6.01 4.76
N PRO A 223 -3.06 5.11 4.65
CA PRO A 223 -4.48 5.47 4.67
C PRO A 223 -4.93 6.08 6.00
N LEU A 224 -4.22 5.76 7.09
CA LEU A 224 -4.48 6.29 8.43
C LEU A 224 -3.60 7.50 8.79
N ALA A 225 -2.98 8.16 7.80
CA ALA A 225 -2.14 9.34 7.99
C ALA A 225 -1.11 9.14 9.13
N GLN A 226 -0.36 8.03 9.09
CA GLN A 226 0.65 7.64 10.10
C GLN A 226 0.05 7.39 11.51
N GLY A 227 -1.25 7.11 11.61
CA GLY A 227 -1.96 6.87 12.86
C GLY A 227 -2.76 8.08 13.37
N LEU A 228 -2.74 9.23 12.69
CA LEU A 228 -3.56 10.39 13.03
C LEU A 228 -5.06 10.11 12.88
N LEU A 229 -5.44 9.25 11.94
CA LEU A 229 -6.84 8.84 11.72
C LEU A 229 -7.20 7.62 12.57
N THR A 230 -6.85 7.69 13.85
CA THR A 230 -7.24 6.74 14.91
C THR A 230 -7.56 7.54 16.18
N ASP A 231 -8.14 6.91 17.18
CA ASP A 231 -8.38 7.49 18.50
C ASP A 231 -7.11 7.60 19.38
N LYS A 232 -6.01 7.05 18.91
CA LYS A 232 -4.76 6.87 19.64
C LYS A 232 -4.21 8.15 20.27
N TYR A 233 -4.39 9.29 19.60
CA TYR A 233 -3.83 10.59 20.02
C TYR A 233 -4.82 11.51 20.75
N LEU A 234 -6.09 11.12 20.92
CA LEU A 234 -7.11 11.95 21.56
C LEU A 234 -6.83 12.23 23.04
N HIS A 235 -6.09 11.34 23.72
CA HIS A 235 -5.76 11.43 25.13
C HIS A 235 -4.27 11.63 25.43
N GLY A 236 -3.51 12.10 24.43
CA GLY A 236 -2.07 12.33 24.51
C GLY A 236 -1.27 11.45 23.57
N ILE A 237 0.05 11.44 23.70
CA ILE A 237 0.96 10.66 22.85
C ILE A 237 1.31 9.36 23.60
N PRO A 238 0.78 8.20 23.19
CA PRO A 238 1.15 6.92 23.81
C PRO A 238 2.62 6.57 23.58
N ALA A 239 3.24 5.93 24.56
CA ALA A 239 4.66 5.55 24.52
C ALA A 239 5.00 4.57 23.37
N ASP A 240 4.02 3.78 22.92
CA ASP A 240 4.12 2.85 21.80
C ASP A 240 3.70 3.47 20.45
N SER A 241 3.41 4.77 20.42
CA SER A 241 3.00 5.47 19.22
C SER A 241 4.16 5.74 18.29
N ARG A 242 3.85 5.93 16.98
CA ARG A 242 4.86 6.28 15.98
C ARG A 242 5.60 7.57 16.30
N ILE A 243 4.95 8.55 16.89
CA ILE A 243 5.58 9.79 17.36
C ILE A 243 6.63 9.51 18.44
N ALA A 244 6.36 8.59 19.36
CA ALA A 244 7.25 8.29 20.47
C ALA A 244 8.41 7.35 20.06
N VAL A 245 8.16 6.39 19.17
CA VAL A 245 9.10 5.32 18.81
C VAL A 245 9.89 5.64 17.55
N ASP A 246 9.26 6.28 16.56
CA ASP A 246 9.87 6.57 15.24
C ASP A 246 9.44 7.95 14.74
N GLY A 247 10.11 8.98 15.20
CA GLY A 247 9.84 10.37 14.81
C GLY A 247 10.20 10.77 13.38
N ARG A 248 10.63 9.84 12.51
CA ARG A 248 11.07 10.17 11.13
C ARG A 248 9.94 10.63 10.21
N PHE A 249 8.71 10.17 10.43
CA PHE A 249 7.58 10.39 9.51
C PHE A 249 6.40 11.13 10.13
N LEU A 250 6.30 11.14 11.46
CA LEU A 250 5.28 11.87 12.19
C LEU A 250 5.90 12.47 13.44
N HIS A 251 5.86 13.79 13.55
CA HIS A 251 6.40 14.56 14.67
C HIS A 251 5.28 15.06 15.59
N ALA A 252 5.61 15.38 16.83
CA ALA A 252 4.63 15.86 17.82
C ALA A 252 3.98 17.19 17.44
N ASP A 253 4.66 18.04 16.65
CA ASP A 253 4.16 19.31 16.13
C ASP A 253 3.02 19.14 15.10
N ALA A 254 2.84 17.95 14.54
CA ALA A 254 1.69 17.63 13.70
C ALA A 254 0.36 17.56 14.50
N LEU A 255 0.44 17.38 15.83
CA LEU A 255 -0.72 17.36 16.73
C LEU A 255 -1.11 18.76 17.21
N THR A 256 -1.38 19.68 16.29
CA THR A 256 -1.91 20.99 16.64
C THR A 256 -3.31 20.88 17.27
N LYS A 257 -3.74 21.94 17.96
CA LYS A 257 -5.11 21.98 18.54
C LYS A 257 -6.17 21.82 17.45
N GLU A 258 -5.96 22.42 16.29
CA GLU A 258 -6.85 22.30 15.13
C GLU A 258 -6.88 20.88 14.60
N LYS A 259 -5.73 20.21 14.51
CA LYS A 259 -5.66 18.81 14.07
C LYS A 259 -6.34 17.87 15.06
N LEU A 260 -6.18 18.07 16.35
CA LEU A 260 -6.86 17.28 17.37
C LEU A 260 -8.39 17.49 17.31
N ALA A 261 -8.86 18.72 17.12
CA ALA A 261 -10.29 19.01 16.95
C ALA A 261 -10.87 18.31 15.68
N GLN A 262 -10.10 18.29 14.57
CA GLN A 262 -10.49 17.54 13.37
C GLN A 262 -10.61 16.03 13.65
N ILE A 263 -9.62 15.45 14.35
CA ILE A 263 -9.60 14.02 14.72
C ILE A 263 -10.80 13.70 15.62
N GLU A 264 -11.10 14.54 16.62
CA GLU A 264 -12.23 14.36 17.53
C GLU A 264 -13.57 14.40 16.77
N ALA A 265 -13.76 15.38 15.89
CA ALA A 265 -14.97 15.49 15.07
C ALA A 265 -15.15 14.27 14.15
N LEU A 266 -14.07 13.80 13.49
CA LEU A 266 -14.12 12.60 12.67
C LEU A 266 -14.38 11.33 13.50
N ASN A 267 -13.80 11.24 14.71
CA ASN A 267 -14.02 10.10 15.61
C ASN A 267 -15.48 10.02 16.08
N LYS A 268 -16.10 11.16 16.38
CA LYS A 268 -17.53 11.22 16.71
C LYS A 268 -18.38 10.73 15.54
N MET A 269 -18.08 11.18 14.33
CA MET A 269 -18.80 10.76 13.14
C MET A 269 -18.62 9.26 12.87
N ALA A 270 -17.42 8.71 13.08
CA ALA A 270 -17.17 7.28 12.95
C ALA A 270 -18.04 6.47 13.95
N ALA A 271 -18.13 6.94 15.21
CA ALA A 271 -18.96 6.30 16.21
C ALA A 271 -20.46 6.32 15.83
N GLU A 272 -20.96 7.42 15.25
CA GLU A 272 -22.33 7.52 14.72
C GLU A 272 -22.59 6.50 13.59
N ARG A 273 -21.55 6.11 12.84
CA ARG A 273 -21.58 5.05 11.81
C ARG A 273 -21.40 3.64 12.37
N GLY A 274 -21.19 3.47 13.67
CA GLY A 274 -20.85 2.18 14.29
C GLY A 274 -19.45 1.67 13.91
N GLN A 275 -18.54 2.56 13.53
CA GLN A 275 -17.17 2.25 13.13
C GLN A 275 -16.16 2.92 14.08
N SER A 276 -14.96 2.36 14.18
CA SER A 276 -13.81 3.13 14.69
C SER A 276 -13.40 4.20 13.67
N LEU A 277 -12.67 5.23 14.10
CA LEU A 277 -12.12 6.23 13.18
C LEU A 277 -11.22 5.60 12.11
N ALA A 278 -10.41 4.60 12.49
CA ALA A 278 -9.59 3.85 11.53
C ALA A 278 -10.44 3.16 10.45
N GLN A 279 -11.49 2.46 10.86
CA GLN A 279 -12.41 1.79 9.93
C GLN A 279 -13.09 2.79 9.00
N MET A 280 -13.64 3.90 9.52
CA MET A 280 -14.23 4.93 8.70
C MET A 280 -13.24 5.55 7.71
N ALA A 281 -12.01 5.81 8.14
CA ALA A 281 -10.98 6.38 7.27
C ALA A 281 -10.56 5.42 6.14
N LEU A 282 -10.44 4.12 6.41
CA LEU A 282 -10.17 3.11 5.39
C LEU A 282 -11.35 2.97 4.41
N SER A 283 -12.58 2.88 4.93
CA SER A 283 -13.80 2.82 4.10
C SER A 283 -13.93 4.04 3.20
N TRP A 284 -13.58 5.24 3.72
CA TRP A 284 -13.67 6.49 2.97
C TRP A 284 -12.76 6.51 1.73
N ILE A 285 -11.62 5.84 1.77
CA ILE A 285 -10.72 5.74 0.61
C ILE A 285 -11.39 4.96 -0.54
N LEU A 286 -12.22 3.98 -0.22
CA LEU A 286 -12.92 3.12 -1.18
C LEU A 286 -14.32 3.63 -1.58
N LYS A 287 -14.70 4.84 -1.19
CA LYS A 287 -16.05 5.41 -1.28
C LYS A 287 -16.67 5.51 -2.69
N ASP A 288 -15.82 5.60 -3.71
CA ASP A 288 -16.21 5.94 -5.09
C ASP A 288 -15.68 4.94 -6.14
N GLU A 289 -15.20 3.79 -5.72
CA GLU A 289 -14.66 2.73 -6.59
C GLU A 289 -13.44 3.15 -7.45
N ASP A 290 -12.98 4.40 -7.36
CA ASP A 290 -11.79 4.88 -8.07
C ASP A 290 -10.49 4.29 -7.50
N VAL A 291 -10.52 3.90 -6.21
CA VAL A 291 -9.39 3.25 -5.53
C VAL A 291 -9.68 1.75 -5.42
N THR A 292 -8.78 0.95 -5.93
CA THR A 292 -8.93 -0.51 -6.00
C THR A 292 -8.76 -1.15 -4.62
N SER A 293 -7.76 -0.70 -3.84
CA SER A 293 -7.41 -1.31 -2.55
C SER A 293 -6.78 -0.30 -1.61
N VAL A 294 -6.93 -0.53 -0.31
CA VAL A 294 -6.20 0.21 0.73
C VAL A 294 -5.09 -0.66 1.30
N LEU A 295 -3.89 -0.09 1.42
CA LEU A 295 -2.73 -0.78 1.94
C LEU A 295 -2.60 -0.47 3.44
N ILE A 296 -2.93 -1.45 4.27
CA ILE A 296 -2.78 -1.32 5.72
C ILE A 296 -1.41 -1.79 6.20
N GLY A 297 -0.87 -1.14 7.22
CA GLY A 297 0.21 -1.65 8.05
C GLY A 297 -0.36 -2.09 9.40
N ALA A 298 0.17 -3.17 9.95
CA ALA A 298 -0.21 -3.67 11.26
C ALA A 298 1.02 -4.01 12.10
N SER A 299 0.90 -3.95 13.42
CA SER A 299 1.91 -4.41 14.37
C SER A 299 1.51 -5.69 15.11
N ARG A 300 0.25 -6.13 14.96
CA ARG A 300 -0.32 -7.34 15.54
C ARG A 300 -1.57 -7.80 14.77
N PRO A 301 -1.93 -9.08 14.84
CA PRO A 301 -3.07 -9.68 14.12
C PRO A 301 -4.41 -8.98 14.39
N GLU A 302 -4.67 -8.53 15.61
CA GLU A 302 -5.94 -7.90 15.99
C GLU A 302 -6.23 -6.62 15.19
N GLN A 303 -5.19 -5.88 14.80
CA GLN A 303 -5.35 -4.70 13.95
C GLN A 303 -5.79 -5.08 12.53
N ILE A 304 -5.31 -6.21 12.02
CA ILE A 304 -5.73 -6.72 10.70
C ILE A 304 -7.20 -7.12 10.77
N ILE A 305 -7.60 -7.87 11.78
CA ILE A 305 -9.00 -8.28 12.01
C ILE A 305 -9.90 -7.03 12.04
N GLN A 306 -9.56 -6.04 12.87
CA GLN A 306 -10.33 -4.81 13.00
C GLN A 306 -10.43 -4.02 11.68
N ASN A 307 -9.35 -3.97 10.91
CA ASN A 307 -9.32 -3.22 9.66
C ASN A 307 -10.10 -3.92 8.53
N VAL A 308 -10.14 -5.25 8.51
CA VAL A 308 -10.92 -6.01 7.52
C VAL A 308 -12.43 -5.82 7.70
N GLU A 309 -12.90 -5.54 8.91
CA GLU A 309 -14.33 -5.26 9.20
C GLU A 309 -14.91 -4.13 8.35
N ILE A 310 -14.09 -3.31 7.70
CA ILE A 310 -14.59 -2.25 6.79
C ILE A 310 -15.45 -2.79 5.67
N VAL A 311 -15.25 -4.04 5.24
CA VAL A 311 -15.99 -4.65 4.14
C VAL A 311 -17.50 -4.69 4.39
N HIS A 312 -17.90 -4.62 5.66
CA HIS A 312 -19.32 -4.62 6.06
C HIS A 312 -19.97 -3.23 6.02
N ASN A 313 -19.19 -2.13 5.96
CA ASN A 313 -19.72 -0.76 5.98
C ASN A 313 -18.84 0.23 5.19
N MET A 314 -18.71 0.05 3.87
CA MET A 314 -17.91 0.91 2.99
C MET A 314 -18.70 2.08 2.37
N LYS A 315 -20.04 2.07 2.44
CA LYS A 315 -20.86 3.08 1.76
C LYS A 315 -21.01 4.34 2.61
N PHE A 316 -21.01 5.48 1.94
CA PHE A 316 -21.23 6.79 2.54
C PHE A 316 -22.43 7.48 1.89
N THR A 317 -23.17 8.26 2.70
CA THR A 317 -24.14 9.22 2.16
C THR A 317 -23.41 10.47 1.66
N GLN A 318 -24.05 11.24 0.80
CA GLN A 318 -23.48 12.51 0.31
C GLN A 318 -23.29 13.52 1.46
N GLU A 319 -24.15 13.49 2.47
CA GLU A 319 -24.03 14.33 3.66
C GLU A 319 -22.79 13.99 4.47
N GLU A 320 -22.52 12.71 4.70
CA GLU A 320 -21.32 12.23 5.38
C GLU A 320 -20.05 12.65 4.64
N LEU A 321 -20.00 12.47 3.32
CA LEU A 321 -18.86 12.87 2.51
C LEU A 321 -18.62 14.38 2.58
N THR A 322 -19.69 15.18 2.51
CA THR A 322 -19.62 16.63 2.63
C THR A 322 -19.09 17.06 4.00
N LYS A 323 -19.55 16.41 5.06
CA LYS A 323 -19.11 16.68 6.44
C LYS A 323 -17.64 16.32 6.64
N ILE A 324 -17.20 15.16 6.13
CA ILE A 324 -15.78 14.76 6.15
C ILE A 324 -14.92 15.80 5.41
N ASP A 325 -15.37 16.29 4.25
CA ASP A 325 -14.68 17.31 3.47
C ASP A 325 -14.56 18.64 4.22
N GLN A 326 -15.60 19.06 4.93
CA GLN A 326 -15.57 20.27 5.76
C GLN A 326 -14.58 20.12 6.91
N ILE A 327 -14.68 19.04 7.67
CA ILE A 327 -13.79 18.76 8.81
C ILE A 327 -12.33 18.68 8.35
N SER A 328 -12.05 17.98 7.27
CA SER A 328 -10.67 17.81 6.76
C SER A 328 -10.02 19.15 6.34
N LYS A 329 -10.81 20.14 5.96
CA LYS A 329 -10.38 21.51 5.60
C LYS A 329 -10.33 22.47 6.79
N GLY A 330 -10.64 22.01 8.00
CA GLY A 330 -10.66 22.84 9.21
C GLY A 330 -11.96 23.60 9.46
N ASN A 331 -13.01 23.32 8.72
CA ASN A 331 -14.35 23.86 8.94
C ASN A 331 -15.11 22.92 9.90
N LEU A 332 -14.97 23.18 11.20
CA LEU A 332 -15.55 22.38 12.30
C LEU A 332 -16.94 22.88 12.68
#